data_3a8775b86bbca880e0ad6df32cdd9d64
#
_entry.id   3a8775b86bbca880e0ad6df32cdd9d64
#
_cell.length_a   1.000
_cell.length_b   1.000
_cell.length_c   1.000
_cell.angle_alpha   90.00
_cell.angle_beta   90.00
_cell.angle_gamma   90.00
#
_symmetry.space_group_name_H-M   'P 1'
#
loop_
_entity.id
_entity.type
_entity.pdbx_description
1 polymer ?
#
loop_
_entity_poly.entity_id
_entity_poly.type
_entity_poly.pdbx_seq_one_letter_code
_entity_poly.pdbx_strand_id
1 'polypeptide(L)'
;MTNILKALIHLTENPITDISARYQANGRNRANNMGEALESYVKDLFCNTFDIQNETEKNRIYSEKFSYIGNQNNPPDLMIAGGDAIEVKKIESIGSQIALNSSYPKDKLYSDSPMITQDCRECENWREKDIIYVIGAMQQDKLKALWFVYGNCYAASKDIY
;
A
#
# COMPACT_ATOMS: atom_id res chain seq x y z
N MET A 1 9.07 11.02 -10.47
CA MET A 1 8.29 10.96 -9.22
C MET A 1 6.91 10.40 -9.53
N THR A 2 6.42 9.48 -8.73
CA THR A 2 5.03 8.97 -8.79
C THR A 2 4.18 9.66 -7.73
N ASN A 3 2.85 9.54 -7.81
CA ASN A 3 1.89 10.08 -6.84
C ASN A 3 0.50 9.42 -7.04
N ILE A 4 -0.46 9.76 -6.18
CA ILE A 4 -1.82 9.21 -6.24
C ILE A 4 -2.52 9.48 -7.60
N LEU A 5 -2.32 10.64 -8.23
CA LEU A 5 -2.97 10.94 -9.52
C LEU A 5 -2.49 9.99 -10.62
N LYS A 6 -1.19 9.69 -10.65
CA LYS A 6 -0.64 8.70 -11.57
C LYS A 6 -1.19 7.30 -11.29
N ALA A 7 -1.27 6.90 -10.01
CA ALA A 7 -1.86 5.62 -9.65
C ALA A 7 -3.33 5.51 -10.09
N LEU A 8 -4.11 6.57 -9.98
CA LEU A 8 -5.50 6.61 -10.45
C LEU A 8 -5.60 6.52 -11.99
N ILE A 9 -4.71 7.19 -12.73
CA ILE A 9 -4.64 7.05 -14.19
C ILE A 9 -4.33 5.60 -14.56
N HIS A 10 -3.30 5.00 -13.97
CA HIS A 10 -2.92 3.62 -14.23
C HIS A 10 -4.03 2.63 -13.85
N LEU A 11 -4.80 2.91 -12.79
CA LEU A 11 -5.97 2.12 -12.40
C LEU A 11 -7.04 2.13 -13.49
N THR A 12 -7.32 3.28 -14.10
CA THR A 12 -8.31 3.38 -15.18
C THR A 12 -7.86 2.73 -16.47
N GLU A 13 -6.56 2.74 -16.74
CA GLU A 13 -5.95 2.10 -17.90
C GLU A 13 -5.81 0.57 -17.74
N ASN A 14 -5.67 0.10 -16.49
CA ASN A 14 -5.45 -1.31 -16.15
C ASN A 14 -6.47 -1.82 -15.11
N PRO A 15 -7.76 -1.90 -15.44
CA PRO A 15 -8.82 -2.28 -14.50
C PRO A 15 -8.79 -3.78 -14.19
N ILE A 16 -7.83 -4.23 -13.37
CA ILE A 16 -7.67 -5.63 -13.00
C ILE A 16 -8.60 -5.93 -11.83
N THR A 17 -9.54 -6.84 -12.01
CA THR A 17 -10.42 -7.33 -10.95
C THR A 17 -9.96 -8.66 -10.36
N ASP A 18 -9.37 -9.53 -11.16
CA ASP A 18 -8.83 -10.83 -10.72
C ASP A 18 -7.36 -10.70 -10.30
N ILE A 19 -7.16 -10.07 -9.13
CA ILE A 19 -5.82 -9.83 -8.59
C ILE A 19 -5.16 -11.15 -8.20
N SER A 20 -5.92 -12.12 -7.68
CA SER A 20 -5.37 -13.40 -7.25
C SER A 20 -4.77 -14.18 -8.39
N ALA A 21 -5.41 -14.21 -9.55
CA ALA A 21 -4.89 -14.91 -10.73
C ALA A 21 -3.59 -14.27 -11.24
N ARG A 22 -3.46 -12.95 -11.13
CA ARG A 22 -2.29 -12.23 -11.64
C ARG A 22 -1.09 -12.23 -10.68
N TYR A 23 -1.34 -12.17 -9.37
CA TYR A 23 -0.30 -12.00 -8.34
C TYR A 23 -0.19 -13.22 -7.40
N GLN A 24 -0.61 -14.41 -7.83
CA GLN A 24 -0.47 -15.61 -7.02
C GLN A 24 0.99 -15.89 -6.69
N ALA A 25 1.33 -15.68 -5.43
CA ALA A 25 2.56 -16.18 -4.86
C ALA A 25 2.43 -17.69 -4.58
N ASN A 26 3.44 -18.45 -4.94
CA ASN A 26 3.47 -19.91 -4.83
C ASN A 26 3.19 -20.42 -3.40
N GLY A 27 2.03 -21.00 -3.16
CA GLY A 27 1.90 -22.13 -2.23
C GLY A 27 1.74 -21.86 -0.73
N ARG A 28 1.30 -20.67 -0.26
CA ARG A 28 1.03 -20.40 1.16
C ARG A 28 -0.39 -19.89 1.42
N ASN A 29 -0.85 -19.98 2.68
CA ASN A 29 -2.22 -19.71 3.14
C ASN A 29 -2.96 -18.62 2.35
N ARG A 30 -4.14 -18.97 1.80
CA ARG A 30 -4.99 -18.14 0.93
C ARG A 30 -5.25 -16.71 1.45
N ALA A 31 -5.39 -16.55 2.77
CA ALA A 31 -5.66 -15.24 3.38
C ALA A 31 -4.44 -14.28 3.29
N ASN A 32 -3.22 -14.80 3.51
CA ASN A 32 -2.00 -14.01 3.39
C ASN A 32 -1.70 -13.69 1.92
N ASN A 33 -1.92 -14.66 1.03
CA ASN A 33 -1.69 -14.48 -0.42
C ASN A 33 -2.54 -13.34 -1.02
N MET A 34 -3.75 -13.10 -0.51
CA MET A 34 -4.62 -12.03 -0.99
C MET A 34 -4.17 -10.63 -0.53
N GLY A 35 -3.61 -10.51 0.67
CA GLY A 35 -2.99 -9.28 1.15
C GLY A 35 -1.77 -8.92 0.31
N GLU A 36 -0.86 -9.88 0.14
CA GLU A 36 0.36 -9.75 -0.67
C GLU A 36 0.03 -9.44 -2.15
N ALA A 37 -1.03 -10.06 -2.70
CA ALA A 37 -1.49 -9.79 -4.06
C ALA A 37 -2.01 -8.35 -4.21
N LEU A 38 -2.75 -7.84 -3.22
CA LEU A 38 -3.22 -6.46 -3.22
C LEU A 38 -2.06 -5.47 -3.10
N GLU A 39 -1.09 -5.72 -2.21
CA GLU A 39 0.12 -4.90 -2.09
C GLU A 39 0.92 -4.86 -3.40
N SER A 40 1.07 -6.01 -4.07
CA SER A 40 1.75 -6.10 -5.37
C SER A 40 1.01 -5.32 -6.45
N TYR A 41 -0.32 -5.39 -6.47
CA TYR A 41 -1.14 -4.58 -7.36
C TYR A 41 -0.99 -3.08 -7.10
N VAL A 42 -0.96 -2.68 -5.84
CA VAL A 42 -0.74 -1.27 -5.46
C VAL A 42 0.64 -0.78 -5.89
N LYS A 43 1.69 -1.60 -5.75
CA LYS A 43 3.02 -1.27 -6.29
C LYS A 43 2.98 -1.02 -7.79
N ASP A 44 2.32 -1.90 -8.54
CA ASP A 44 2.16 -1.75 -9.99
C ASP A 44 1.36 -0.49 -10.36
N LEU A 45 0.31 -0.15 -9.61
CA LEU A 45 -0.45 1.09 -9.81
C LEU A 45 0.43 2.34 -9.70
N PHE A 46 1.29 2.41 -8.69
CA PHE A 46 2.16 3.56 -8.50
C PHE A 46 3.35 3.58 -9.47
N CYS A 47 3.79 2.44 -9.97
CA CYS A 47 4.98 2.30 -10.82
C CYS A 47 4.69 2.09 -12.31
N ASN A 48 3.45 1.77 -12.69
CA ASN A 48 3.04 1.38 -14.04
C ASN A 48 3.86 0.18 -14.57
N THR A 49 3.94 -0.87 -13.78
CA THR A 49 4.77 -2.05 -14.07
C THR A 49 3.96 -3.29 -14.46
N PHE A 50 2.72 -3.10 -14.90
CA PHE A 50 1.79 -4.19 -15.26
C PHE A 50 2.30 -5.11 -16.35
N ASP A 51 2.99 -4.59 -17.34
CA ASP A 51 3.48 -5.36 -18.51
C ASP A 51 4.89 -5.92 -18.31
N ILE A 52 5.53 -5.60 -17.18
CA ILE A 52 6.88 -6.06 -16.88
C ILE A 52 6.81 -7.45 -16.23
N GLN A 53 7.35 -8.45 -16.95
CA GLN A 53 7.39 -9.84 -16.48
C GLN A 53 8.69 -10.18 -15.74
N ASN A 54 9.74 -9.41 -15.97
CA ASN A 54 11.04 -9.63 -15.33
C ASN A 54 11.03 -9.02 -13.92
N GLU A 55 11.06 -9.86 -12.89
CA GLU A 55 11.04 -9.46 -11.49
C GLU A 55 12.23 -8.57 -11.10
N THR A 56 13.41 -8.81 -11.68
CA THR A 56 14.59 -7.96 -11.40
C THR A 56 14.39 -6.55 -11.93
N GLU A 57 13.85 -6.41 -13.12
CA GLU A 57 13.52 -5.11 -13.71
C GLU A 57 12.40 -4.41 -12.94
N LYS A 58 11.38 -5.15 -12.55
CA LYS A 58 10.27 -4.68 -11.74
C LYS A 58 10.75 -4.11 -10.40
N ASN A 59 11.59 -4.88 -9.70
CA ASN A 59 12.19 -4.46 -8.44
C ASN A 59 13.11 -3.24 -8.59
N ARG A 60 13.85 -3.12 -9.69
CA ARG A 60 14.63 -1.92 -10.01
C ARG A 60 13.73 -0.69 -10.13
N ILE A 61 12.61 -0.78 -10.83
CA ILE A 61 11.66 0.31 -10.98
C ILE A 61 11.03 0.67 -9.62
N TYR A 62 10.68 -0.33 -8.81
CA TYR A 62 10.16 -0.09 -7.46
C TYR A 62 11.17 0.69 -6.62
N SER A 63 12.45 0.31 -6.62
CA SER A 63 13.51 1.01 -5.87
C SER A 63 13.77 2.44 -6.34
N GLU A 64 13.42 2.79 -7.58
CA GLU A 64 13.48 4.16 -8.10
C GLU A 64 12.28 5.03 -7.69
N LYS A 65 11.15 4.42 -7.36
CA LYS A 65 9.89 5.12 -7.05
C LYS A 65 9.60 5.15 -5.57
N PHE A 66 9.99 4.11 -4.85
CA PHE A 66 9.78 3.99 -3.40
C PHE A 66 11.10 4.14 -2.66
N SER A 67 11.13 5.03 -1.68
CA SER A 67 12.25 5.14 -0.73
C SER A 67 12.25 4.02 0.30
N TYR A 68 11.05 3.43 0.55
CA TYR A 68 10.88 2.31 1.48
C TYR A 68 9.83 1.34 0.97
N ILE A 69 10.14 0.06 1.09
CA ILE A 69 9.20 -1.05 0.91
C ILE A 69 9.19 -1.83 2.22
N GLY A 70 8.05 -1.83 2.89
CA GLY A 70 7.88 -2.33 4.24
C GLY A 70 7.84 -3.85 4.36
N ASN A 71 7.51 -4.28 5.56
CA ASN A 71 7.29 -5.67 5.92
C ASN A 71 5.86 -5.85 6.49
N GLN A 72 5.45 -7.10 6.68
CA GLN A 72 4.09 -7.45 7.14
C GLN A 72 3.76 -6.99 8.58
N ASN A 73 4.73 -6.52 9.36
CA ASN A 73 4.55 -6.31 10.80
C ASN A 73 4.56 -4.84 11.21
N ASN A 74 5.08 -3.96 10.36
CA ASN A 74 5.29 -2.56 10.69
C ASN A 74 4.78 -1.63 9.59
N PRO A 75 4.00 -0.59 9.92
CA PRO A 75 3.63 0.44 8.96
C PRO A 75 4.84 1.33 8.58
N PRO A 76 4.81 1.96 7.42
CA PRO A 76 3.88 1.77 6.33
C PRO A 76 4.32 0.60 5.43
N ASP A 77 3.42 0.14 4.55
CA ASP A 77 3.79 -0.86 3.54
C ASP A 77 4.75 -0.28 2.49
N LEU A 78 4.58 1.00 2.11
CA LEU A 78 5.39 1.67 1.11
C LEU A 78 5.61 3.15 1.48
N MET A 79 6.73 3.73 1.02
CA MET A 79 6.91 5.18 0.97
C MET A 79 7.34 5.62 -0.42
N ILE A 80 6.62 6.55 -1.00
CA ILE A 80 7.00 7.19 -2.27
C ILE A 80 8.20 8.09 -2.01
N ALA A 81 9.24 7.97 -2.81
CA ALA A 81 10.44 8.80 -2.69
C ALA A 81 10.09 10.30 -2.81
N GLY A 82 10.30 11.04 -1.73
CA GLY A 82 9.92 12.45 -1.60
C GLY A 82 8.40 12.73 -1.62
N GLY A 83 7.56 11.70 -1.43
CA GLY A 83 6.09 11.79 -1.46
C GLY A 83 5.44 11.14 -0.24
N ASP A 84 4.23 10.64 -0.44
CA ASP A 84 3.34 10.10 0.60
C ASP A 84 3.78 8.70 1.06
N ALA A 85 3.40 8.35 2.29
CA ALA A 85 3.39 6.98 2.77
C ALA A 85 2.11 6.26 2.31
N ILE A 86 2.17 4.95 2.16
CA ILE A 86 1.05 4.12 1.72
C ILE A 86 0.90 2.96 2.69
N GLU A 87 -0.31 2.75 3.17
CA GLU A 87 -0.71 1.58 3.97
C GLU A 87 -1.84 0.85 3.24
N VAL A 88 -1.63 -0.42 2.93
CA VAL A 88 -2.59 -1.25 2.20
C VAL A 88 -3.43 -2.06 3.17
N LYS A 89 -4.74 -2.00 3.04
CA LYS A 89 -5.68 -2.75 3.87
C LYS A 89 -6.63 -3.57 3.01
N LYS A 90 -6.69 -4.87 3.27
CA LYS A 90 -7.68 -5.76 2.67
C LYS A 90 -8.91 -5.88 3.57
N ILE A 91 -10.08 -5.82 2.98
CA ILE A 91 -11.34 -6.22 3.62
C ILE A 91 -12.05 -7.31 2.80
N GLU A 92 -12.81 -8.18 3.46
CA GLU A 92 -13.44 -9.35 2.83
C GLU A 92 -14.71 -9.02 2.02
N SER A 93 -15.32 -7.86 2.27
CA SER A 93 -16.44 -7.33 1.50
C SER A 93 -16.57 -5.83 1.69
N ILE A 94 -17.36 -5.15 0.84
CA ILE A 94 -17.57 -3.70 0.90
C ILE A 94 -18.13 -3.24 2.26
N GLY A 95 -18.87 -4.10 2.96
CA GLY A 95 -19.45 -3.80 4.29
C GLY A 95 -18.60 -4.28 5.48
N SER A 96 -17.46 -4.90 5.25
CA SER A 96 -16.59 -5.38 6.34
C SER A 96 -15.87 -4.24 7.04
N GLN A 97 -15.60 -4.43 8.32
CA GLN A 97 -14.73 -3.54 9.09
C GLN A 97 -13.27 -3.74 8.69
N ILE A 98 -12.49 -2.66 8.78
CA ILE A 98 -11.05 -2.71 8.56
C ILE A 98 -10.39 -3.26 9.82
N ALA A 99 -9.55 -4.29 9.68
CA ALA A 99 -8.74 -4.79 10.78
C ALA A 99 -7.59 -3.81 11.08
N LEU A 100 -7.54 -3.31 12.30
CA LEU A 100 -6.56 -2.32 12.77
C LEU A 100 -5.58 -2.90 13.79
N ASN A 101 -5.42 -4.22 13.81
CA ASN A 101 -4.68 -4.95 14.85
C ASN A 101 -3.20 -4.57 14.93
N SER A 102 -2.58 -4.31 13.78
CA SER A 102 -1.15 -4.01 13.68
C SER A 102 -0.84 -2.53 13.56
N SER A 103 -1.80 -1.73 13.10
CA SER A 103 -1.64 -0.28 13.01
C SER A 103 -2.99 0.41 13.14
N TYR A 104 -3.16 1.22 14.20
CA TYR A 104 -4.32 2.11 14.28
C TYR A 104 -4.20 3.23 13.22
N PRO A 105 -5.33 3.79 12.75
CA PRO A 105 -5.30 4.84 11.75
C PRO A 105 -4.58 6.08 12.29
N LYS A 106 -3.82 6.72 11.43
CA LYS A 106 -3.06 7.94 11.71
C LYS A 106 -3.44 9.01 10.68
N ASP A 107 -3.48 10.25 11.14
CA ASP A 107 -3.64 11.43 10.27
C ASP A 107 -2.46 11.54 9.31
N LYS A 108 -1.24 11.37 9.86
CA LYS A 108 0.04 11.37 9.14
C LYS A 108 0.96 10.29 9.67
N LEU A 109 1.98 9.97 8.91
CA LEU A 109 3.11 9.18 9.38
C LEU A 109 4.19 10.11 9.93
N TYR A 110 4.70 9.81 11.13
CA TYR A 110 5.76 10.57 11.78
C TYR A 110 7.02 9.73 11.95
N SER A 111 8.19 10.34 11.72
CA SER A 111 9.49 9.63 11.82
C SER A 111 9.84 9.20 13.24
N ASP A 112 9.22 9.78 14.26
CA ASP A 112 9.34 9.41 15.66
C ASP A 112 8.33 8.34 16.13
N SER A 113 7.45 7.86 15.23
CA SER A 113 6.46 6.84 15.56
C SER A 113 7.14 5.56 16.06
N PRO A 114 6.70 4.98 17.20
CA PRO A 114 7.31 3.76 17.73
C PRO A 114 7.04 2.51 16.86
N MET A 115 6.03 2.58 15.99
CA MET A 115 5.59 1.44 15.19
C MET A 115 6.38 1.22 13.89
N ILE A 116 7.17 2.21 13.46
CA ILE A 116 7.94 2.12 12.21
C ILE A 116 9.32 1.50 12.45
N THR A 117 9.87 0.87 11.41
CA THR A 117 11.21 0.28 11.46
C THR A 117 12.31 1.36 11.40
N GLN A 118 13.54 1.00 11.79
CA GLN A 118 14.70 1.87 11.62
C GLN A 118 14.95 2.17 10.14
N ASP A 119 14.84 1.17 9.27
CA ASP A 119 15.01 1.35 7.82
C ASP A 119 14.01 2.36 7.25
N CYS A 120 12.78 2.35 7.74
CA CYS A 120 11.77 3.34 7.37
C CYS A 120 12.16 4.76 7.81
N ARG A 121 12.74 4.91 9.02
CA ARG A 121 13.19 6.22 9.52
C ARG A 121 14.32 6.80 8.68
N GLU A 122 15.20 5.95 8.20
CA GLU A 122 16.46 6.32 7.56
C GLU A 122 16.42 6.30 6.03
N CYS A 123 15.30 5.84 5.43
CA CYS A 123 15.19 5.68 3.98
C CYS A 123 15.33 7.01 3.20
N GLU A 124 15.00 8.12 3.83
CA GLU A 124 15.19 9.49 3.32
C GLU A 124 15.20 10.50 4.48
N ASN A 125 15.48 11.77 4.19
CA ASN A 125 15.40 12.83 5.22
C ASN A 125 13.96 13.36 5.32
N TRP A 126 13.23 12.96 6.36
CA TRP A 126 11.82 13.30 6.57
C TRP A 126 11.48 13.41 8.07
N ARG A 127 10.43 14.17 8.38
CA ARG A 127 9.84 14.27 9.73
C ARG A 127 8.42 13.76 9.78
N GLU A 128 7.62 14.16 8.80
CA GLU A 128 6.23 13.73 8.64
C GLU A 128 5.93 13.50 7.16
N LYS A 129 4.98 12.63 6.88
CA LYS A 129 4.44 12.37 5.55
C LYS A 129 2.92 12.23 5.63
N ASP A 130 2.24 12.68 4.60
CA ASP A 130 0.86 12.29 4.43
C ASP A 130 0.81 10.77 4.22
N ILE A 131 -0.21 10.12 4.78
CA ILE A 131 -0.40 8.69 4.64
C ILE A 131 -1.68 8.42 3.85
N ILE A 132 -1.58 7.56 2.85
CA ILE A 132 -2.70 7.11 2.03
C ILE A 132 -3.03 5.67 2.44
N TYR A 133 -4.23 5.45 2.96
CA TYR A 133 -4.79 4.12 3.17
C TYR A 133 -5.39 3.63 1.86
N VAL A 134 -4.81 2.59 1.28
CA VAL A 134 -5.34 1.93 0.09
C VAL A 134 -6.13 0.71 0.53
N ILE A 135 -7.46 0.81 0.48
CA ILE A 135 -8.36 -0.20 1.02
C ILE A 135 -8.98 -0.99 -0.13
N GLY A 136 -8.65 -2.27 -0.23
CA GLY A 136 -9.19 -3.19 -1.22
C GLY A 136 -10.27 -4.10 -0.66
N ALA A 137 -11.51 -4.00 -1.18
CA ALA A 137 -12.58 -4.95 -0.87
C ALA A 137 -12.50 -6.15 -1.82
N MET A 138 -12.21 -7.31 -1.24
CA MET A 138 -12.08 -8.58 -1.96
C MET A 138 -13.31 -9.44 -1.75
N GLN A 139 -13.92 -9.92 -2.81
CA GLN A 139 -15.05 -10.85 -2.74
C GLN A 139 -14.85 -11.96 -3.77
N GLN A 140 -14.87 -13.22 -3.31
CA GLN A 140 -14.62 -14.38 -4.17
C GLN A 140 -13.31 -14.24 -4.97
N ASP A 141 -12.25 -13.81 -4.28
CA ASP A 141 -10.90 -13.60 -4.83
C ASP A 141 -10.80 -12.48 -5.90
N LYS A 142 -11.85 -11.67 -6.03
CA LYS A 142 -11.88 -10.53 -6.97
C LYS A 142 -11.94 -9.20 -6.22
N LEU A 143 -11.18 -8.24 -6.70
CA LEU A 143 -11.26 -6.86 -6.23
C LEU A 143 -12.58 -6.24 -6.71
N LYS A 144 -13.43 -5.83 -5.77
CA LYS A 144 -14.75 -5.23 -6.03
C LYS A 144 -14.74 -3.71 -5.90
N ALA A 145 -13.90 -3.21 -4.99
CA ALA A 145 -13.70 -1.78 -4.80
C ALA A 145 -12.29 -1.51 -4.29
N LEU A 146 -11.77 -0.36 -4.63
CA LEU A 146 -10.49 0.15 -4.16
C LEU A 146 -10.68 1.62 -3.76
N TRP A 147 -10.35 1.94 -2.53
CA TRP A 147 -10.40 3.30 -2.02
C TRP A 147 -9.00 3.80 -1.69
N PHE A 148 -8.73 5.06 -2.01
CA PHE A 148 -7.56 5.79 -1.58
C PHE A 148 -8.02 6.88 -0.61
N VAL A 149 -7.68 6.75 0.65
CA VAL A 149 -8.15 7.64 1.71
C VAL A 149 -6.93 8.25 2.41
N TYR A 150 -6.81 9.56 2.37
CA TYR A 150 -5.79 10.24 3.15
C TYR A 150 -6.06 10.12 4.64
N GLY A 151 -5.00 9.91 5.43
CA GLY A 151 -5.10 9.71 6.86
C GLY A 151 -5.82 10.84 7.58
N ASN A 152 -5.57 12.08 7.21
CA ASN A 152 -6.23 13.26 7.79
C ASN A 152 -7.73 13.38 7.47
N CYS A 153 -8.25 12.62 6.49
CA CYS A 153 -9.69 12.50 6.24
C CYS A 153 -10.35 11.38 7.07
N TYR A 154 -9.56 10.57 7.78
CA TYR A 154 -9.99 9.31 8.34
C TYR A 154 -9.66 9.16 9.83
N ALA A 155 -8.60 9.78 10.29
CA ALA A 155 -8.12 9.71 11.67
C ALA A 155 -7.94 11.10 12.28
N ALA A 156 -8.03 11.18 13.60
CA ALA A 156 -7.70 12.39 14.32
C ALA A 156 -6.19 12.62 14.36
N SER A 157 -5.78 13.87 14.60
CA SER A 157 -4.37 14.22 14.78
C SER A 157 -3.76 13.53 15.99
N LYS A 158 -2.45 13.37 16.00
CA LYS A 158 -1.70 12.72 17.09
C LYS A 158 -1.88 13.40 18.46
N ASP A 159 -2.27 14.66 18.49
CA ASP A 159 -2.47 15.41 19.71
C ASP A 159 -3.80 15.08 20.43
N ILE A 160 -4.66 14.27 19.79
CA ILE A 160 -5.96 13.83 20.31
C ILE A 160 -5.86 12.42 20.92
N TYR A 161 -4.86 11.64 20.57
CA TYR A 161 -4.58 10.31 21.12
C TYR A 161 -3.59 10.42 22.32
#